data_28f36007abc1eb335b835d9f1a298d1b
#
_entry.id   28f36007abc1eb335b835d9f1a298d1b
#
_cell.length_a   1.000
_cell.length_b   1.000
_cell.length_c   1.000
_cell.angle_alpha   90.00
_cell.angle_beta   90.00
_cell.angle_gamma   90.00
#
_symmetry.space_group_name_H-M   'P 1'
#
loop_
_entity.id
_entity.type
_entity.pdbx_description
1 polymer ?
#
loop_
_entity_poly.entity_id
_entity_poly.type
_entity_poly.pdbx_seq_one_letter_code
_entity_poly.pdbx_strand_id
1 'polypeptide(L)'
;IELGWKDNIGDFSYGINANLSTIRNEVLELPEGTSRVTSTDASSTNYPVQTVFEAGYPVWYIRGYKYEGVSEDGQLLFKSAKGGVTTKPDSGDMEMLGQGTPKLTYGLNINLAYKGFDFLLYGSGIAGNSIMPVLYRTGFKNHMKYELDMYKDGYYPSPKLTSRDHICLRKSNLRGTYVQ
;
A
#
# COMPACT_ATOMS: atom_id res chain seq x y z
N ILE A 1 -9.00 -22.19 -0.57
CA ILE A 1 -10.38 -22.65 -0.38
C ILE A 1 -11.15 -22.27 -1.61
N GLU A 2 -11.90 -23.21 -2.15
CA GLU A 2 -12.80 -22.99 -3.27
C GLU A 2 -14.15 -23.62 -2.93
N LEU A 3 -15.21 -22.87 -3.19
CA LEU A 3 -16.59 -23.28 -2.93
C LEU A 3 -17.42 -23.00 -4.18
N GLY A 4 -18.12 -24.02 -4.66
CA GLY A 4 -19.03 -23.93 -5.79
C GLY A 4 -20.40 -24.51 -5.44
N TRP A 5 -21.44 -23.81 -5.86
CA TRP A 5 -22.80 -24.28 -5.78
C TRP A 5 -23.52 -24.04 -7.11
N LYS A 6 -24.28 -25.02 -7.57
CA LYS A 6 -25.08 -24.91 -8.78
C LYS A 6 -26.41 -25.63 -8.57
N ASP A 7 -27.52 -24.99 -8.93
CA ASP A 7 -28.84 -25.57 -8.83
C ASP A 7 -29.82 -24.94 -9.84
N ASN A 8 -31.01 -25.56 -9.96
CA ASN A 8 -32.07 -25.12 -10.83
C ASN A 8 -33.41 -25.09 -10.09
N ILE A 9 -34.18 -24.03 -10.31
CA ILE A 9 -35.53 -23.87 -9.74
C ILE A 9 -36.49 -23.59 -10.93
N GLY A 10 -37.13 -24.65 -11.46
CA GLY A 10 -37.91 -24.51 -12.69
C GLY A 10 -37.04 -24.07 -13.88
N ASP A 11 -37.42 -23.00 -14.55
CA ASP A 11 -36.66 -22.43 -15.69
C ASP A 11 -35.46 -21.54 -15.25
N PHE A 12 -35.29 -21.35 -13.97
CA PHE A 12 -34.19 -20.54 -13.41
C PHE A 12 -33.04 -21.47 -12.99
N SER A 13 -31.85 -21.20 -13.55
CA SER A 13 -30.62 -21.85 -13.14
C SER A 13 -29.65 -20.82 -12.55
N TYR A 14 -28.95 -21.22 -11.53
CA TYR A 14 -27.93 -20.39 -10.91
C TYR A 14 -26.70 -21.19 -10.51
N GLY A 15 -25.56 -20.53 -10.58
CA GLY A 15 -24.28 -21.06 -10.14
C GLY A 15 -23.47 -19.97 -9.44
N ILE A 16 -22.91 -20.29 -8.29
CA ILE A 16 -22.06 -19.40 -7.51
C ILE A 16 -20.75 -20.16 -7.25
N ASN A 17 -19.63 -19.54 -7.64
CA ASN A 17 -18.30 -20.02 -7.31
C ASN A 17 -17.53 -18.93 -6.59
N ALA A 18 -16.97 -19.28 -5.45
CA ALA A 18 -16.13 -18.37 -4.67
C ALA A 18 -14.80 -19.04 -4.36
N ASN A 19 -13.71 -18.32 -4.47
CA ASN A 19 -12.40 -18.75 -4.05
C ASN A 19 -11.73 -17.76 -3.11
N LEU A 20 -10.92 -18.27 -2.21
CA LEU A 20 -10.18 -17.53 -1.24
C LEU A 20 -8.80 -18.18 -1.05
N SER A 21 -7.74 -17.40 -1.20
CA SER A 21 -6.38 -17.86 -0.97
C SER A 21 -5.64 -16.91 -0.04
N THR A 22 -5.00 -17.46 0.97
CA THR A 22 -4.12 -16.72 1.87
C THR A 22 -2.67 -16.97 1.47
N ILE A 23 -1.86 -15.93 1.46
CA ILE A 23 -0.47 -15.98 1.07
C ILE A 23 0.38 -15.48 2.24
N ARG A 24 1.36 -16.28 2.63
CA ARG A 24 2.41 -15.89 3.55
C ARG A 24 3.75 -16.25 2.93
N ASN A 25 4.67 -15.32 2.94
CA ASN A 25 6.05 -15.54 2.54
C ASN A 25 6.98 -14.91 3.57
N GLU A 26 8.15 -15.50 3.70
CA GLU A 26 9.18 -15.05 4.64
C GLU A 26 10.54 -15.46 4.09
N VAL A 27 11.51 -14.57 4.18
CA VAL A 27 12.91 -14.86 3.90
C VAL A 27 13.49 -15.60 5.11
N LEU A 28 13.92 -16.84 4.93
CA LEU A 28 14.45 -17.64 6.02
C LEU A 28 15.89 -17.25 6.37
N GLU A 29 16.73 -17.12 5.33
CA GLU A 29 18.13 -16.78 5.51
C GLU A 29 18.69 -16.04 4.30
N LEU A 30 19.80 -15.37 4.48
CA LEU A 30 20.59 -14.71 3.45
C LEU A 30 22.00 -15.31 3.43
N PRO A 31 22.76 -15.14 2.33
CA PRO A 31 24.16 -15.56 2.29
C PRO A 31 24.95 -15.00 3.45
N GLU A 32 25.92 -15.79 3.91
CA GLU A 32 26.80 -15.44 5.03
C GLU A 32 27.46 -14.06 4.82
N GLY A 33 27.46 -13.25 5.87
CA GLY A 33 27.96 -11.87 5.81
C GLY A 33 26.98 -10.83 5.25
N THR A 34 25.81 -11.25 4.78
CA THR A 34 24.77 -10.34 4.27
C THR A 34 23.61 -10.24 5.25
N SER A 35 23.45 -9.11 5.91
CA SER A 35 22.33 -8.89 6.82
C SER A 35 21.06 -8.43 6.10
N ARG A 36 21.24 -7.75 4.97
CA ARG A 36 20.13 -7.12 4.22
C ARG A 36 20.54 -6.80 2.80
N VAL A 37 19.64 -7.00 1.85
CA VAL A 37 19.73 -6.50 0.48
C VAL A 37 18.67 -5.42 0.28
N THR A 38 19.08 -4.23 -0.13
CA THR A 38 18.17 -3.12 -0.40
C THR A 38 18.13 -2.85 -1.90
N SER A 39 16.92 -2.56 -2.41
CA SER A 39 16.80 -2.07 -3.78
C SER A 39 17.43 -0.67 -3.87
N THR A 40 18.41 -0.54 -4.74
CA THR A 40 19.02 0.76 -5.06
C THR A 40 18.14 1.61 -5.97
N ASP A 41 17.10 1.01 -6.52
CA ASP A 41 16.19 1.64 -7.49
C ASP A 41 15.22 2.65 -6.86
N ALA A 42 15.36 2.84 -5.60
CA ALA A 42 14.86 4.06 -5.02
C ALA A 42 15.59 5.27 -5.62
N SER A 43 15.81 5.29 -6.87
CA SER A 43 16.53 6.23 -7.76
C SER A 43 16.46 7.71 -7.39
N SER A 44 16.09 8.01 -6.19
CA SER A 44 16.12 9.33 -5.63
C SER A 44 16.73 9.24 -4.25
N THR A 45 17.92 9.77 -4.12
CA THR A 45 18.62 10.06 -2.87
C THR A 45 17.76 10.87 -1.88
N ASN A 46 16.59 11.31 -2.31
CA ASN A 46 15.70 12.20 -1.56
C ASN A 46 14.53 11.49 -0.86
N TYR A 47 14.36 10.17 -1.08
CA TYR A 47 13.30 9.42 -0.43
C TYR A 47 13.90 8.22 0.32
N PRO A 48 13.83 8.23 1.63
CA PRO A 48 14.40 7.18 2.46
C PRO A 48 13.50 5.93 2.54
N VAL A 49 12.76 5.64 1.48
CA VAL A 49 11.94 4.43 1.37
C VAL A 49 12.64 3.42 0.51
N GLN A 50 12.75 2.21 1.01
CA GLN A 50 13.47 1.12 0.38
C GLN A 50 12.58 -0.12 0.30
N THR A 51 12.71 -0.89 -0.77
CA THR A 51 12.27 -2.28 -0.77
C THR A 51 13.45 -3.15 -0.32
N VAL A 52 13.18 -4.06 0.59
CA VAL A 52 14.22 -4.76 1.33
C VAL A 52 13.98 -6.26 1.32
N PHE A 53 15.09 -6.99 1.24
CA PHE A 53 15.15 -8.43 1.39
C PHE A 53 15.99 -8.73 2.65
N GLU A 54 15.37 -9.25 3.70
CA GLU A 54 15.97 -9.44 5.03
C GLU A 54 15.35 -10.67 5.69
N ALA A 55 16.15 -11.46 6.37
CA ALA A 55 15.69 -12.66 7.07
C ALA A 55 14.65 -12.32 8.15
N GLY A 56 13.60 -13.13 8.27
CA GLY A 56 12.48 -12.93 9.19
C GLY A 56 11.40 -11.97 8.68
N TYR A 57 11.56 -11.41 7.49
CA TYR A 57 10.60 -10.50 6.86
C TYR A 57 10.06 -11.05 5.54
N PRO A 58 8.90 -10.54 5.08
CA PRO A 58 8.40 -10.84 3.75
C PRO A 58 9.37 -10.40 2.66
N VAL A 59 9.35 -11.12 1.54
CA VAL A 59 10.16 -10.81 0.37
C VAL A 59 9.85 -9.40 -0.13
N TRP A 60 10.88 -8.57 -0.32
CA TRP A 60 10.77 -7.20 -0.81
C TRP A 60 9.76 -6.34 -0.02
N TYR A 61 9.81 -6.42 1.31
CA TYR A 61 9.01 -5.53 2.13
C TYR A 61 9.45 -4.08 1.98
N ILE A 62 8.51 -3.17 2.24
CA ILE A 62 8.73 -1.74 2.17
C ILE A 62 9.21 -1.25 3.54
N ARG A 63 10.39 -0.64 3.57
CA ARG A 63 11.02 -0.10 4.76
C ARG A 63 11.14 1.42 4.65
N GLY A 64 10.79 2.13 5.70
CA GLY A 64 10.85 3.58 5.72
C GLY A 64 10.48 4.15 7.09
N TYR A 65 10.33 5.46 7.15
CA TYR A 65 9.90 6.16 8.36
C TYR A 65 8.38 6.15 8.46
N LYS A 66 7.87 5.77 9.61
CA LYS A 66 6.44 5.81 9.88
C LYS A 66 6.01 7.22 10.27
N TYR A 67 5.15 7.80 9.47
CA TYR A 67 4.56 9.11 9.71
C TYR A 67 3.50 9.04 10.82
N GLU A 68 3.57 9.94 11.81
CA GLU A 68 2.66 10.00 12.94
C GLU A 68 1.88 11.33 13.01
N GLY A 69 2.20 12.31 12.15
CA GLY A 69 1.45 13.56 12.12
C GLY A 69 2.30 14.78 11.82
N VAL A 70 1.76 15.94 12.16
CA VAL A 70 2.40 17.23 11.99
C VAL A 70 2.41 17.95 13.34
N SER A 71 3.54 18.54 13.71
CA SER A 71 3.66 19.37 14.90
C SER A 71 2.88 20.69 14.76
N GLU A 72 2.68 21.39 15.86
CA GLU A 72 2.05 22.75 15.85
C GLU A 72 2.82 23.73 14.98
N ASP A 73 4.13 23.56 14.86
CA ASP A 73 5.01 24.36 13.99
C ASP A 73 4.96 23.93 12.51
N GLY A 74 4.15 22.95 12.15
CA GLY A 74 4.03 22.45 10.77
C GLY A 74 5.17 21.55 10.31
N GLN A 75 5.93 20.94 11.23
CA GLN A 75 6.95 19.95 10.89
C GLN A 75 6.38 18.53 10.90
N LEU A 76 6.88 17.68 10.02
CA LEU A 76 6.51 16.27 9.97
C LEU A 76 7.01 15.54 11.21
N LEU A 77 6.14 14.73 11.79
CA LEU A 77 6.45 13.88 12.94
C LEU A 77 6.53 12.43 12.47
N PHE A 78 7.63 11.78 12.86
CA PHE A 78 7.88 10.38 12.56
C PHE A 78 8.04 9.61 13.87
N LYS A 79 7.65 8.34 13.85
CA LYS A 79 7.86 7.43 14.95
C LYS A 79 9.35 7.24 15.20
N SER A 80 9.79 7.34 16.45
CA SER A 80 11.17 7.06 16.83
C SER A 80 11.32 5.68 17.42
N ALA A 81 12.38 4.97 17.04
CA ALA A 81 12.75 3.67 17.63
C ALA A 81 13.07 3.78 19.13
N LYS A 82 13.44 4.96 19.61
CA LYS A 82 13.69 5.27 21.02
C LYS A 82 12.42 5.56 21.82
N GLY A 83 11.27 5.53 21.17
CA GLY A 83 9.96 5.88 21.73
C GLY A 83 9.54 7.32 21.42
N GLY A 84 8.21 7.52 21.29
CA GLY A 84 7.64 8.80 20.96
C GLY A 84 7.79 9.17 19.47
N VAL A 85 7.84 10.47 19.20
CA VAL A 85 7.94 11.02 17.85
C VAL A 85 9.14 11.95 17.70
N THR A 86 9.64 12.07 16.48
CA THR A 86 10.77 12.94 16.14
C THR A 86 10.50 13.69 14.84
N THR A 87 11.02 14.90 14.74
CA THR A 87 11.02 15.68 13.49
C THR A 87 12.27 15.41 12.63
N LYS A 88 13.24 14.69 13.18
CA LYS A 88 14.52 14.38 12.52
C LYS A 88 14.82 12.88 12.70
N PRO A 89 14.13 12.02 11.95
CA PRO A 89 14.36 10.58 12.03
C PRO A 89 15.74 10.21 11.52
N ASP A 90 16.36 9.23 12.14
CA ASP A 90 17.61 8.61 11.70
C ASP A 90 17.36 7.22 11.08
N SER A 91 18.40 6.59 10.55
CA SER A 91 18.29 5.29 9.90
C SER A 91 17.80 4.16 10.85
N GLY A 92 17.93 4.35 12.15
CA GLY A 92 17.43 3.42 13.16
C GLY A 92 15.92 3.51 13.37
N ASP A 93 15.30 4.62 12.99
CA ASP A 93 13.86 4.85 13.10
C ASP A 93 13.07 4.20 11.95
N MET A 94 13.76 3.64 10.95
CA MET A 94 13.10 2.96 9.84
C MET A 94 12.53 1.63 10.27
N GLU A 95 11.25 1.40 9.97
CA GLU A 95 10.55 0.14 10.23
C GLU A 95 9.88 -0.43 8.96
N MET A 96 9.37 -1.65 9.06
CA MET A 96 8.55 -2.24 8.01
C MET A 96 7.22 -1.49 7.93
N LEU A 97 6.95 -0.87 6.79
CA LEU A 97 5.71 -0.15 6.52
C LEU A 97 4.66 -1.00 5.81
N GLY A 98 5.09 -2.02 5.09
CA GLY A 98 4.20 -2.90 4.37
C GLY A 98 4.93 -3.84 3.43
N GLN A 99 4.16 -4.59 2.66
CA GLN A 99 4.66 -5.53 1.65
C GLN A 99 3.85 -5.42 0.36
N GLY A 100 4.50 -5.60 -0.79
CA GLY A 100 3.85 -5.58 -2.09
C GLY A 100 3.03 -6.84 -2.37
N THR A 101 3.43 -7.98 -1.80
CA THR A 101 2.72 -9.24 -1.95
C THR A 101 1.41 -9.21 -1.15
N PRO A 102 0.25 -9.49 -1.76
CA PRO A 102 -1.01 -9.54 -1.05
C PRO A 102 -1.02 -10.70 -0.04
N LYS A 103 -1.71 -10.48 1.09
CA LYS A 103 -1.94 -11.53 2.10
C LYS A 103 -3.16 -12.38 1.78
N LEU A 104 -4.06 -11.83 0.98
CA LEU A 104 -5.33 -12.45 0.62
C LEU A 104 -5.64 -12.17 -0.84
N THR A 105 -6.08 -13.21 -1.55
CA THR A 105 -6.72 -13.08 -2.87
C THR A 105 -8.08 -13.73 -2.82
N TYR A 106 -9.06 -13.15 -3.48
CA TYR A 106 -10.40 -13.69 -3.53
C TYR A 106 -11.05 -13.48 -4.90
N GLY A 107 -11.96 -14.36 -5.23
CA GLY A 107 -12.77 -14.28 -6.44
C GLY A 107 -14.20 -14.75 -6.18
N LEU A 108 -15.13 -14.16 -6.92
CA LEU A 108 -16.54 -14.52 -6.92
C LEU A 108 -17.02 -14.55 -8.37
N ASN A 109 -17.73 -15.61 -8.70
CA ASN A 109 -18.37 -15.78 -10.00
C ASN A 109 -19.82 -16.21 -9.79
N ILE A 110 -20.77 -15.45 -10.35
CA ILE A 110 -22.20 -15.73 -10.26
C ILE A 110 -22.74 -15.83 -11.68
N ASN A 111 -23.32 -16.95 -11.99
CA ASN A 111 -24.00 -17.23 -13.26
C ASN A 111 -25.47 -17.41 -12.99
N LEU A 112 -26.32 -16.68 -13.68
CA LEU A 112 -27.77 -16.80 -13.60
C LEU A 112 -28.32 -16.97 -15.01
N ALA A 113 -29.27 -17.90 -15.19
CA ALA A 113 -29.97 -18.05 -16.47
C ALA A 113 -31.47 -18.21 -16.23
N TYR A 114 -32.28 -17.56 -17.04
CA TYR A 114 -33.73 -17.61 -16.98
C TYR A 114 -34.33 -17.36 -18.36
N LYS A 115 -35.07 -18.33 -18.88
CA LYS A 115 -35.85 -18.22 -20.14
C LYS A 115 -35.10 -17.60 -21.32
N GLY A 116 -33.83 -18.01 -21.52
CA GLY A 116 -32.99 -17.52 -22.62
C GLY A 116 -32.22 -16.25 -22.32
N PHE A 117 -32.31 -15.71 -21.10
CA PHE A 117 -31.45 -14.64 -20.61
C PHE A 117 -30.38 -15.22 -19.72
N ASP A 118 -29.13 -14.83 -19.98
CA ASP A 118 -27.97 -15.20 -19.18
C ASP A 118 -27.37 -13.94 -18.54
N PHE A 119 -27.02 -14.04 -17.26
CA PHE A 119 -26.34 -13.00 -16.51
C PHE A 119 -25.10 -13.59 -15.85
N LEU A 120 -23.97 -12.95 -16.10
CA LEU A 120 -22.68 -13.30 -15.50
C LEU A 120 -22.15 -12.10 -14.70
N LEU A 121 -21.88 -12.33 -13.42
CA LEU A 121 -21.13 -11.42 -12.56
C LEU A 121 -19.81 -12.06 -12.16
N TYR A 122 -18.71 -11.37 -12.45
CA TYR A 122 -17.38 -11.77 -12.04
C TYR A 122 -16.73 -10.67 -11.21
N GLY A 123 -16.15 -11.04 -10.07
CA GLY A 123 -15.39 -10.15 -9.22
C GLY A 123 -14.13 -10.84 -8.71
N SER A 124 -13.02 -10.12 -8.68
CA SER A 124 -11.79 -10.57 -8.05
C SER A 124 -11.12 -9.43 -7.30
N GLY A 125 -10.38 -9.76 -6.25
CA GLY A 125 -9.69 -8.75 -5.47
C GLY A 125 -8.51 -9.32 -4.70
N ILE A 126 -7.70 -8.41 -4.23
CA ILE A 126 -6.54 -8.66 -3.38
C ILE A 126 -6.62 -7.77 -2.14
N ALA A 127 -6.05 -8.22 -1.04
CA ALA A 127 -6.01 -7.45 0.19
C ALA A 127 -4.72 -7.69 0.98
N GLY A 128 -4.38 -6.75 1.85
CA GLY A 128 -3.21 -6.86 2.74
C GLY A 128 -1.87 -6.60 2.05
N ASN A 129 -1.87 -5.99 0.87
CA ASN A 129 -0.69 -5.46 0.21
C ASN A 129 -0.60 -3.95 0.40
N SER A 130 0.61 -3.44 0.27
CA SER A 130 0.93 -2.02 0.29
C SER A 130 1.52 -1.61 -1.05
N ILE A 131 1.17 -0.45 -1.54
CA ILE A 131 1.66 0.10 -2.80
C ILE A 131 2.42 1.38 -2.49
N MET A 132 3.64 1.47 -3.00
CA MET A 132 4.40 2.71 -2.97
C MET A 132 3.99 3.58 -4.17
N PRO A 133 3.35 4.74 -3.95
CA PRO A 133 2.87 5.59 -5.03
C PRO A 133 4.03 6.36 -5.68
N VAL A 134 4.72 5.75 -6.63
CA VAL A 134 5.87 6.33 -7.34
C VAL A 134 5.51 7.61 -8.11
N LEU A 135 4.25 7.78 -8.47
CA LEU A 135 3.75 8.98 -9.15
C LEU A 135 4.00 10.28 -8.37
N TYR A 136 4.03 10.21 -7.04
CA TYR A 136 4.32 11.37 -6.20
C TYR A 136 5.83 11.65 -6.05
N ARG A 137 6.66 10.79 -6.59
CA ARG A 137 8.10 10.79 -6.41
C ARG A 137 8.86 11.68 -7.39
N THR A 138 8.39 11.76 -8.61
CA THR A 138 9.07 12.51 -9.66
C THR A 138 8.49 13.91 -9.73
N GLY A 139 9.26 14.89 -9.27
CA GLY A 139 9.24 16.33 -9.58
C GLY A 139 8.04 16.91 -10.29
N PHE A 140 6.84 16.59 -9.88
CA PHE A 140 5.59 17.02 -10.51
C PHE A 140 5.34 18.54 -10.42
N LYS A 141 6.36 19.32 -10.16
CA LYS A 141 6.23 20.78 -10.19
C LYS A 141 5.57 21.32 -11.45
N ASN A 142 5.66 20.59 -12.55
CA ASN A 142 5.13 20.99 -13.85
C ASN A 142 3.80 20.31 -14.23
N HIS A 143 3.31 19.36 -13.46
CA HIS A 143 2.08 18.60 -13.75
C HIS A 143 0.97 18.81 -12.71
N MET A 144 1.04 19.89 -11.98
CA MET A 144 0.13 20.25 -10.88
C MET A 144 -1.35 20.29 -11.23
N LYS A 145 -1.71 20.33 -12.50
CA LYS A 145 -3.12 20.42 -12.92
C LYS A 145 -3.97 19.22 -12.53
N TYR A 146 -3.35 18.03 -12.42
CA TYR A 146 -4.05 16.78 -12.07
C TYR A 146 -4.06 16.49 -10.57
N GLU A 147 -3.25 17.20 -9.81
CA GLU A 147 -3.08 16.97 -8.39
C GLU A 147 -3.96 17.88 -7.52
N LEU A 148 -4.45 18.98 -8.08
CA LEU A 148 -5.23 19.98 -7.35
C LEU A 148 -6.45 19.39 -6.63
N ASP A 149 -7.14 18.45 -7.25
CA ASP A 149 -8.32 17.82 -6.63
C ASP A 149 -7.93 16.86 -5.50
N MET A 150 -6.77 16.25 -5.57
CA MET A 150 -6.23 15.40 -4.50
C MET A 150 -5.85 16.22 -3.25
N TYR A 151 -5.52 17.48 -3.41
CA TYR A 151 -5.04 18.35 -2.33
C TYR A 151 -6.11 19.30 -1.78
N LYS A 152 -7.28 19.38 -2.39
CA LYS A 152 -8.34 20.30 -2.00
C LYS A 152 -8.78 20.15 -0.53
N ASP A 153 -8.83 18.92 -0.03
CA ASP A 153 -9.48 18.62 1.24
C ASP A 153 -8.56 18.01 2.32
N GLY A 154 -7.28 18.22 2.26
CA GLY A 154 -6.43 17.56 3.23
C GLY A 154 -5.04 18.12 3.38
N TYR A 155 -4.86 19.26 2.87
CA TYR A 155 -3.63 19.99 2.92
C TYR A 155 -3.48 20.76 4.24
N TYR A 156 -2.32 20.65 4.87
CA TYR A 156 -2.00 21.42 6.04
C TYR A 156 -1.20 22.67 5.59
N PRO A 157 -1.78 23.87 5.67
CA PRO A 157 -1.13 25.08 5.21
C PRO A 157 -0.02 25.48 6.18
N SER A 158 1.22 25.29 5.80
CA SER A 158 2.35 25.88 6.49
C SER A 158 3.18 26.70 5.51
N PRO A 159 3.43 27.97 5.80
CA PRO A 159 4.26 28.83 4.95
C PRO A 159 5.73 28.43 4.93
N LYS A 160 6.15 27.53 5.84
CA LYS A 160 7.52 27.01 5.92
C LYS A 160 7.74 25.75 5.09
N LEU A 161 6.68 25.17 4.52
CA LEU A 161 6.77 23.92 3.80
C LEU A 161 7.03 24.15 2.33
N THR A 162 7.92 23.33 1.78
CA THR A 162 8.17 23.27 0.34
C THR A 162 7.06 22.48 -0.35
N SER A 163 6.95 22.60 -1.67
CA SER A 163 5.99 21.80 -2.44
C SER A 163 6.19 20.27 -2.28
N ARG A 164 7.37 19.85 -1.86
CA ARG A 164 7.71 18.46 -1.56
C ARG A 164 7.10 18.01 -0.24
N ASP A 165 7.10 18.88 0.74
CA ASP A 165 6.55 18.63 2.07
C ASP A 165 5.03 18.58 2.04
N HIS A 166 4.40 19.26 1.08
CA HIS A 166 2.95 19.25 0.87
C HIS A 166 2.39 17.85 0.57
N ILE A 167 3.14 17.02 -0.13
CA ILE A 167 2.73 15.64 -0.43
C ILE A 167 2.61 14.81 0.85
N CYS A 168 3.49 15.07 1.80
CA CYS A 168 3.55 14.37 3.08
C CYS A 168 2.47 14.83 4.06
N LEU A 169 1.92 16.03 3.88
CA LEU A 169 1.00 16.66 4.82
C LEU A 169 -0.47 16.39 4.53
N ARG A 170 -0.78 15.65 3.51
CA ARG A 170 -2.15 15.33 3.22
C ARG A 170 -2.77 14.56 4.38
N LYS A 171 -3.77 15.16 5.01
CA LYS A 171 -4.73 14.47 5.86
C LYS A 171 -5.54 13.54 4.96
N SER A 172 -4.97 12.40 4.60
CA SER A 172 -5.67 11.50 3.70
C SER A 172 -6.77 10.78 4.46
N ASN A 173 -8.01 11.05 4.09
CA ASN A 173 -9.13 10.13 4.32
C ASN A 173 -9.01 8.87 3.44
N LEU A 174 -7.97 8.78 2.63
CA LEU A 174 -7.66 7.59 1.87
C LEU A 174 -7.16 6.52 2.85
N ARG A 175 -7.99 5.54 3.09
CA ARG A 175 -7.68 4.30 3.82
C ARG A 175 -6.69 3.48 3.00
N GLY A 176 -5.46 3.94 2.90
CA GLY A 176 -4.36 3.24 2.29
C GLY A 176 -3.11 3.48 3.11
N THR A 177 -2.29 2.49 3.28
CA THR A 177 -0.99 2.64 3.89
C THR A 177 -0.12 3.38 2.88
N TYR A 178 0.07 4.67 3.07
CA TYR A 178 1.02 5.43 2.29
C TYR A 178 2.40 5.21 2.87
N VAL A 179 3.27 4.73 2.02
CA VAL A 179 4.69 4.72 2.30
C VAL A 179 5.24 6.07 1.87
N GLN A 180 5.60 6.87 2.83
CA GLN A 180 6.26 8.17 2.64
C GLN A 180 7.75 8.02 2.64
#